data_1e16f0895e5d1b171bbee1efa72b3149
#
_entry.id   1e16f0895e5d1b171bbee1efa72b3149
#
_cell.length_a   1.000
_cell.length_b   1.000
_cell.length_c   1.000
_cell.angle_alpha   90.00
_cell.angle_beta   90.00
_cell.angle_gamma   90.00
#
_symmetry.space_group_name_H-M   'P 1'
#
loop_
_entity.id
_entity.type
_entity.pdbx_description
1 polymer ?
#
loop_
_entity_poly.entity_id
_entity_poly.type
_entity_poly.pdbx_seq_one_letter_code
_entity_poly.pdbx_strand_id
1 'polypeptide(L)'
;YKVRDSHKEFRGGPAYYIQMGLGSRWLAVLFSVCLFLGYGLFFSAMQANTITDALNNAYAIETHYSGLIITVMAGMIVIGGLRKIARFAELVVPVMGVLYVITALAITAMNYQLVPDMLVQIVQSAFGLQEAGAGALGAAIKAGIQRGLYSNEAGSGSAPHAAAGASPKPNHPATQGYIQMLGVFFDTLVLCTCTALIILLAGTNSTGEMTGIRLTQDAMTHHIGGYGLHFVSVAI
;
A
#
# COMPACT_ATOMS: atom_id res chain seq x y z
N TYR A 1 16.92 -16.36 -12.59
CA TYR A 1 16.52 -17.47 -11.69
C TYR A 1 15.01 -17.80 -11.76
N LYS A 2 14.36 -17.43 -12.88
CA LYS A 2 12.98 -17.73 -13.16
C LYS A 2 12.88 -19.15 -13.77
N VAL A 3 11.96 -19.97 -13.26
CA VAL A 3 11.74 -21.35 -13.72
C VAL A 3 10.31 -21.53 -14.26
N ARG A 4 10.11 -22.52 -15.13
CA ARG A 4 8.76 -22.92 -15.54
C ARG A 4 8.33 -24.15 -14.73
N ASP A 5 7.10 -24.11 -14.26
CA ASP A 5 6.50 -25.29 -13.59
C ASP A 5 5.86 -26.27 -14.59
N SER A 6 5.26 -27.35 -14.06
CA SER A 6 4.56 -28.36 -14.83
C SER A 6 3.35 -27.81 -15.61
N HIS A 7 2.77 -26.71 -15.19
CA HIS A 7 1.67 -26.01 -15.84
C HIS A 7 2.11 -24.95 -16.85
N LYS A 8 3.43 -24.91 -17.17
CA LYS A 8 4.06 -23.91 -18.06
C LYS A 8 3.96 -22.46 -17.54
N GLU A 9 3.64 -22.27 -16.27
CA GLU A 9 3.64 -20.98 -15.62
C GLU A 9 5.03 -20.65 -15.08
N PHE A 10 5.33 -19.36 -15.02
CA PHE A 10 6.62 -18.91 -14.49
C PHE A 10 6.56 -18.77 -12.98
N ARG A 11 7.61 -19.25 -12.32
CA ARG A 11 7.86 -19.11 -10.89
C ARG A 11 9.26 -18.57 -10.64
N GLY A 12 9.43 -17.84 -9.57
CA GLY A 12 10.70 -17.26 -9.18
C GLY A 12 10.53 -16.42 -7.92
N GLY A 13 11.41 -15.46 -7.74
CA GLY A 13 11.42 -14.59 -6.57
C GLY A 13 12.59 -14.90 -5.64
N PRO A 14 12.63 -14.27 -4.44
CA PRO A 14 13.79 -14.35 -3.56
C PRO A 14 14.21 -15.76 -3.17
N ALA A 15 13.26 -16.66 -2.86
CA ALA A 15 13.60 -18.04 -2.52
C ALA A 15 14.38 -18.74 -3.64
N TYR A 16 14.03 -18.49 -4.90
CA TYR A 16 14.69 -19.10 -6.05
C TYR A 16 16.10 -18.57 -6.25
N TYR A 17 16.32 -17.25 -6.19
CA TYR A 17 17.67 -16.72 -6.35
C TYR A 17 18.55 -16.94 -5.11
N ILE A 18 18.00 -17.04 -3.92
CA ILE A 18 18.75 -17.49 -2.74
C ILE A 18 19.23 -18.95 -2.94
N GLN A 19 18.32 -19.84 -3.37
CA GLN A 19 18.69 -21.23 -3.56
C GLN A 19 19.68 -21.42 -4.71
N MET A 20 19.44 -20.80 -5.88
CA MET A 20 20.26 -21.00 -7.08
C MET A 20 21.49 -20.10 -7.12
N GLY A 21 21.44 -18.90 -6.51
CA GLY A 21 22.57 -17.95 -6.50
C GLY A 21 23.52 -18.16 -5.33
N LEU A 22 22.99 -18.40 -4.12
CA LEU A 22 23.79 -18.64 -2.91
C LEU A 22 23.99 -20.13 -2.61
N GLY A 23 23.30 -21.01 -3.32
CA GLY A 23 23.38 -22.47 -3.06
C GLY A 23 22.72 -22.92 -1.74
N SER A 24 22.08 -22.00 -1.00
CA SER A 24 21.55 -22.28 0.33
C SER A 24 20.05 -22.56 0.30
N ARG A 25 19.69 -23.86 0.33
CA ARG A 25 18.30 -24.30 0.39
C ARG A 25 17.63 -23.90 1.71
N TRP A 26 18.36 -23.94 2.82
CA TRP A 26 17.81 -23.60 4.14
C TRP A 26 17.36 -22.14 4.21
N LEU A 27 18.18 -21.20 3.73
CA LEU A 27 17.83 -19.77 3.67
C LEU A 27 16.64 -19.52 2.75
N ALA A 28 16.54 -20.23 1.62
CA ALA A 28 15.41 -20.12 0.71
C ALA A 28 14.09 -20.59 1.37
N VAL A 29 14.13 -21.68 2.12
CA VAL A 29 12.96 -22.19 2.87
C VAL A 29 12.59 -21.22 3.99
N LEU A 30 13.56 -20.75 4.77
CA LEU A 30 13.34 -19.78 5.84
C LEU A 30 12.67 -18.51 5.28
N PHE A 31 13.21 -17.97 4.18
CA PHE A 31 12.61 -16.81 3.53
C PHE A 31 11.17 -17.09 3.08
N SER A 32 10.90 -18.25 2.48
CA SER A 32 9.55 -18.62 2.04
C SER A 32 8.55 -18.72 3.20
N VAL A 33 8.97 -19.28 4.33
CA VAL A 33 8.15 -19.34 5.54
C VAL A 33 7.87 -17.94 6.08
N CYS A 34 8.90 -17.10 6.22
CA CYS A 34 8.74 -15.72 6.67
C CYS A 34 7.83 -14.91 5.74
N LEU A 35 7.96 -15.10 4.42
CA LEU A 35 7.11 -14.43 3.44
C LEU A 35 5.66 -14.90 3.54
N PHE A 36 5.43 -16.20 3.69
CA PHE A 36 4.09 -16.76 3.86
C PHE A 36 3.41 -16.23 5.13
N LEU A 37 4.12 -16.20 6.25
CA LEU A 37 3.60 -15.64 7.49
C LEU A 37 3.38 -14.12 7.38
N GLY A 38 4.35 -13.39 6.84
CA GLY A 38 4.25 -11.95 6.66
C GLY A 38 3.10 -11.55 5.74
N TYR A 39 3.15 -11.95 4.48
CA TYR A 39 2.16 -11.54 3.48
C TYR A 39 0.87 -12.38 3.51
N GLY A 40 0.98 -13.68 3.72
CA GLY A 40 -0.17 -14.58 3.72
C GLY A 40 -1.08 -14.41 4.93
N LEU A 41 -0.53 -14.10 6.09
CA LEU A 41 -1.31 -13.95 7.31
C LEU A 41 -1.38 -12.49 7.81
N PHE A 42 -0.24 -11.90 8.17
CA PHE A 42 -0.25 -10.60 8.85
C PHE A 42 -0.70 -9.45 7.95
N PHE A 43 -0.17 -9.35 6.74
CA PHE A 43 -0.60 -8.32 5.78
C PHE A 43 -2.04 -8.50 5.35
N SER A 44 -2.46 -9.72 5.04
CA SER A 44 -3.85 -10.01 4.67
C SER A 44 -4.82 -9.69 5.79
N ALA A 45 -4.48 -10.04 7.04
CA ALA A 45 -5.29 -9.70 8.21
C ALA A 45 -5.37 -8.19 8.44
N MET A 46 -4.25 -7.47 8.27
CA MET A 46 -4.22 -6.01 8.40
C MET A 46 -5.08 -5.33 7.33
N GLN A 47 -5.00 -5.75 6.07
CA GLN A 47 -5.83 -5.21 4.99
C GLN A 47 -7.32 -5.48 5.25
N ALA A 48 -7.68 -6.71 5.61
CA ALA A 48 -9.06 -7.05 5.95
C ALA A 48 -9.59 -6.21 7.11
N ASN A 49 -8.78 -6.01 8.16
CA ASN A 49 -9.14 -5.14 9.28
C ASN A 49 -9.35 -3.69 8.84
N THR A 50 -8.48 -3.16 7.98
CA THR A 50 -8.59 -1.78 7.47
C THR A 50 -9.88 -1.59 6.67
N ILE A 51 -10.24 -2.53 5.79
CA ILE A 51 -11.47 -2.47 4.99
C ILE A 51 -12.71 -2.59 5.89
N THR A 52 -12.71 -3.52 6.84
CA THR A 52 -13.85 -3.70 7.76
C THR A 52 -14.04 -2.51 8.69
N ASP A 53 -12.96 -1.89 9.16
CA ASP A 53 -13.00 -0.67 9.97
C ASP A 53 -13.54 0.53 9.18
N ALA A 54 -13.12 0.67 7.91
CA ALA A 54 -13.64 1.70 7.01
C ALA A 54 -15.15 1.55 6.77
N LEU A 55 -15.61 0.32 6.51
CA LEU A 55 -17.03 0.02 6.31
C LEU A 55 -17.85 0.21 7.59
N ASN A 56 -17.29 -0.16 8.73
CA ASN A 56 -17.94 0.07 10.02
C ASN A 56 -18.13 1.56 10.30
N ASN A 57 -17.07 2.37 10.06
CA ASN A 57 -17.14 3.80 10.28
C ASN A 57 -18.11 4.52 9.31
N ALA A 58 -18.21 4.07 8.06
CA ALA A 58 -19.02 4.71 7.03
C ALA A 58 -20.50 4.27 7.04
N TYR A 59 -20.76 3.00 7.32
CA TYR A 59 -22.08 2.40 7.14
C TYR A 59 -22.61 1.72 8.40
N ALA A 60 -21.89 1.80 9.53
CA ALA A 60 -22.22 1.11 10.79
C ALA A 60 -22.40 -0.42 10.62
N ILE A 61 -21.76 -1.02 9.60
CA ILE A 61 -21.78 -2.46 9.39
C ILE A 61 -20.80 -3.09 10.38
N GLU A 62 -21.26 -4.04 11.17
CA GLU A 62 -20.38 -4.75 12.09
C GLU A 62 -19.22 -5.42 11.36
N THR A 63 -18.00 -5.29 11.90
CA THR A 63 -16.76 -5.79 11.30
C THR A 63 -16.80 -7.30 11.01
N HIS A 64 -17.59 -8.05 11.78
CA HIS A 64 -17.76 -9.48 11.58
C HIS A 64 -18.48 -9.81 10.26
N TYR A 65 -19.57 -9.12 9.94
CA TYR A 65 -20.30 -9.36 8.68
C TYR A 65 -19.54 -8.87 7.46
N SER A 66 -18.94 -7.68 7.54
CA SER A 66 -18.11 -7.16 6.45
C SER A 66 -16.88 -8.04 6.21
N GLY A 67 -16.25 -8.56 7.25
CA GLY A 67 -15.16 -9.51 7.16
C GLY A 67 -15.53 -10.81 6.46
N LEU A 68 -16.71 -11.36 6.76
CA LEU A 68 -17.23 -12.55 6.08
C LEU A 68 -17.45 -12.29 4.58
N ILE A 69 -18.08 -11.18 4.24
CA ILE A 69 -18.33 -10.80 2.83
C ILE A 69 -17.01 -10.67 2.06
N ILE A 70 -16.04 -9.95 2.62
CA ILE A 70 -14.72 -9.76 2.01
C ILE A 70 -14.01 -11.10 1.82
N THR A 71 -14.09 -11.98 2.82
CA THR A 71 -13.47 -13.32 2.74
C THR A 71 -14.08 -14.15 1.60
N VAL A 72 -15.40 -14.13 1.44
CA VAL A 72 -16.09 -14.84 0.35
C VAL A 72 -15.71 -14.24 -1.00
N MET A 73 -15.72 -12.91 -1.14
CA MET A 73 -15.36 -12.23 -2.39
C MET A 73 -13.89 -12.50 -2.78
N ALA A 74 -12.96 -12.34 -1.84
CA ALA A 74 -11.56 -12.63 -2.05
C ALA A 74 -11.34 -14.11 -2.43
N GLY A 75 -12.02 -15.02 -1.73
CA GLY A 75 -11.98 -16.45 -2.03
C GLY A 75 -12.41 -16.77 -3.47
N MET A 76 -13.50 -16.18 -3.95
CA MET A 76 -13.96 -16.38 -5.34
C MET A 76 -12.95 -15.90 -6.39
N ILE A 77 -12.20 -14.84 -6.08
CA ILE A 77 -11.16 -14.32 -6.97
C ILE A 77 -9.93 -15.23 -6.93
N VAL A 78 -9.49 -15.59 -5.71
CA VAL A 78 -8.26 -16.37 -5.48
C VAL A 78 -8.38 -17.80 -6.03
N ILE A 79 -9.54 -18.46 -5.90
CA ILE A 79 -9.79 -19.79 -6.46
C ILE A 79 -9.59 -19.81 -7.99
N GLY A 80 -9.77 -18.67 -8.67
CA GLY A 80 -9.51 -18.55 -10.11
C GLY A 80 -8.03 -18.48 -10.50
N GLY A 81 -7.11 -18.51 -9.52
CA GLY A 81 -5.67 -18.50 -9.72
C GLY A 81 -5.09 -17.13 -10.09
N LEU A 82 -3.77 -17.09 -10.23
CA LEU A 82 -3.00 -15.85 -10.43
C LEU A 82 -3.49 -15.00 -11.61
N ARG A 83 -3.88 -15.64 -12.73
CA ARG A 83 -4.36 -14.91 -13.91
C ARG A 83 -5.68 -14.18 -13.66
N LYS A 84 -6.58 -14.75 -12.86
CA LYS A 84 -7.86 -14.11 -12.53
C LYS A 84 -7.65 -12.94 -11.59
N ILE A 85 -6.76 -13.11 -10.61
CA ILE A 85 -6.34 -12.04 -9.70
C ILE A 85 -5.74 -10.87 -10.49
N ALA A 86 -4.79 -11.16 -11.39
CA ALA A 86 -4.13 -10.15 -12.20
C ALA A 86 -5.12 -9.38 -13.09
N ARG A 87 -6.05 -10.06 -13.73
CA ARG A 87 -7.07 -9.43 -14.60
C ARG A 87 -8.03 -8.55 -13.79
N PHE A 88 -8.42 -8.98 -12.60
CA PHE A 88 -9.25 -8.17 -11.71
C PHE A 88 -8.52 -6.90 -11.27
N ALA A 89 -7.27 -7.05 -10.83
CA ALA A 89 -6.45 -5.92 -10.41
C ALA A 89 -6.17 -4.95 -11.57
N GLU A 90 -5.88 -5.45 -12.78
CA GLU A 90 -5.66 -4.63 -13.98
C GLU A 90 -6.86 -3.73 -14.31
N LEU A 91 -8.07 -4.18 -14.04
CA LEU A 91 -9.28 -3.40 -14.29
C LEU A 91 -9.58 -2.40 -13.17
N VAL A 92 -9.52 -2.84 -11.92
CA VAL A 92 -10.02 -2.07 -10.76
C VAL A 92 -9.00 -1.06 -10.28
N VAL A 93 -7.74 -1.48 -10.11
CA VAL A 93 -6.71 -0.64 -9.46
C VAL A 93 -6.42 0.66 -10.21
N PRO A 94 -6.28 0.70 -11.56
CA PRO A 94 -6.04 1.96 -12.26
C PRO A 94 -7.19 2.95 -12.13
N VAL A 95 -8.44 2.46 -12.16
CA VAL A 95 -9.63 3.32 -12.01
C VAL A 95 -9.65 3.96 -10.62
N MET A 96 -9.47 3.16 -9.58
CA MET A 96 -9.41 3.65 -8.20
C MET A 96 -8.25 4.62 -8.00
N GLY A 97 -7.06 4.28 -8.49
CA GLY A 97 -5.87 5.11 -8.37
C GLY A 97 -6.02 6.46 -9.06
N VAL A 98 -6.57 6.49 -10.29
CA VAL A 98 -6.82 7.74 -11.02
C VAL A 98 -7.84 8.61 -10.30
N LEU A 99 -8.96 8.04 -9.84
CA LEU A 99 -9.98 8.79 -9.09
C LEU A 99 -9.40 9.36 -7.79
N TYR A 100 -8.58 8.58 -7.10
CA TYR A 100 -7.93 9.03 -5.87
C TYR A 100 -6.96 10.19 -6.11
N VAL A 101 -6.12 10.10 -7.14
CA VAL A 101 -5.17 11.16 -7.52
C VAL A 101 -5.92 12.42 -7.95
N ILE A 102 -6.97 12.30 -8.77
CA ILE A 102 -7.79 13.45 -9.19
C ILE A 102 -8.41 14.15 -7.97
N THR A 103 -8.95 13.38 -7.02
CA THR A 103 -9.54 13.94 -5.80
C THR A 103 -8.47 14.65 -4.96
N ALA A 104 -7.29 14.06 -4.79
CA ALA A 104 -6.19 14.69 -4.08
C ALA A 104 -5.71 16.00 -4.74
N LEU A 105 -5.61 16.01 -6.05
CA LEU A 105 -5.25 17.22 -6.81
C LEU A 105 -6.32 18.29 -6.68
N ALA A 106 -7.60 17.95 -6.72
CA ALA A 106 -8.69 18.87 -6.52
C ALA A 106 -8.64 19.50 -5.11
N ILE A 107 -8.46 18.69 -4.07
CA ILE A 107 -8.31 19.16 -2.68
C ILE A 107 -7.10 20.08 -2.55
N THR A 108 -5.97 19.70 -3.14
CA THR A 108 -4.75 20.52 -3.12
C THR A 108 -4.97 21.86 -3.85
N ALA A 109 -5.65 21.85 -4.98
CA ALA A 109 -5.97 23.08 -5.73
C ALA A 109 -6.93 23.99 -4.97
N MET A 110 -7.90 23.43 -4.25
CA MET A 110 -8.81 24.20 -3.40
C MET A 110 -8.10 24.85 -2.21
N ASN A 111 -7.04 24.22 -1.72
CA ASN A 111 -6.27 24.66 -0.56
C ASN A 111 -4.86 25.16 -0.93
N TYR A 112 -4.63 25.63 -2.15
CA TYR A 112 -3.30 25.96 -2.67
C TYR A 112 -2.51 26.96 -1.79
N GLN A 113 -3.21 27.82 -1.07
CA GLN A 113 -2.60 28.81 -0.17
C GLN A 113 -1.94 28.19 1.04
N LEU A 114 -2.41 27.02 1.52
CA LEU A 114 -1.87 26.31 2.66
C LEU A 114 -0.70 25.38 2.29
N VAL A 115 -0.53 25.08 1.00
CA VAL A 115 0.48 24.14 0.51
C VAL A 115 1.92 24.55 0.89
N PRO A 116 2.33 25.83 0.71
CA PRO A 116 3.68 26.24 1.08
C PRO A 116 3.99 26.04 2.57
N ASP A 117 3.07 26.47 3.44
CA ASP A 117 3.24 26.36 4.90
C ASP A 117 3.28 24.89 5.33
N MET A 118 2.44 24.04 4.72
CA MET A 118 2.45 22.60 4.96
C MET A 118 3.78 21.96 4.54
N LEU A 119 4.35 22.32 3.40
CA LEU A 119 5.65 21.79 2.96
C LEU A 119 6.76 22.21 3.93
N VAL A 120 6.75 23.45 4.40
CA VAL A 120 7.68 23.93 5.44
C VAL A 120 7.51 23.10 6.72
N GLN A 121 6.28 22.86 7.15
CA GLN A 121 5.98 22.05 8.32
C GLN A 121 6.50 20.61 8.18
N ILE A 122 6.32 19.98 7.02
CA ILE A 122 6.84 18.62 6.74
C ILE A 122 8.36 18.59 6.91
N VAL A 123 9.07 19.57 6.30
CA VAL A 123 10.53 19.64 6.41
C VAL A 123 10.98 19.89 7.85
N GLN A 124 10.36 20.84 8.53
CA GLN A 124 10.69 21.15 9.93
C GLN A 124 10.45 19.96 10.85
N SER A 125 9.34 19.26 10.70
CA SER A 125 9.02 18.06 11.48
C SER A 125 9.97 16.90 11.18
N ALA A 126 10.38 16.72 9.92
CA ALA A 126 11.33 15.68 9.54
C ALA A 126 12.70 15.85 10.20
N PHE A 127 13.13 17.09 10.42
CA PHE A 127 14.38 17.40 11.10
C PHE A 127 14.20 17.66 12.61
N GLY A 128 13.00 17.47 13.16
CA GLY A 128 12.72 17.68 14.58
C GLY A 128 12.86 19.13 15.05
N LEU A 129 12.77 20.12 14.12
CA LEU A 129 12.99 21.53 14.42
C LEU A 129 11.84 22.17 15.21
N GLN A 130 10.66 21.55 15.21
CA GLN A 130 9.48 22.04 15.95
C GLN A 130 9.36 21.46 17.36
N GLU A 131 10.03 20.36 17.65
CA GLU A 131 9.91 19.67 18.91
C GLU A 131 11.24 19.70 19.67
N ALA A 132 11.26 20.40 20.79
CA ALA A 132 12.44 20.66 21.63
C ALA A 132 12.91 19.42 22.42
N GLY A 133 13.09 18.26 21.79
CA GLY A 133 13.59 17.10 22.51
C GLY A 133 14.13 15.97 21.62
N ALA A 134 15.26 15.36 22.05
CA ALA A 134 15.89 14.23 21.37
C ALA A 134 14.93 13.01 21.15
N GLY A 135 13.89 12.89 21.98
CA GLY A 135 12.86 11.86 21.85
C GLY A 135 11.97 12.02 20.60
N ALA A 136 11.67 13.25 20.21
CA ALA A 136 10.82 13.53 19.04
C ALA A 136 11.51 13.19 17.73
N LEU A 137 12.80 13.51 17.58
CA LEU A 137 13.59 13.12 16.42
C LEU A 137 13.65 11.58 16.30
N GLY A 138 13.84 10.87 17.40
CA GLY A 138 13.82 9.41 17.42
C GLY A 138 12.47 8.82 17.01
N ALA A 139 11.36 9.43 17.46
CA ALA A 139 10.01 9.03 17.08
C ALA A 139 9.73 9.29 15.59
N ALA A 140 10.15 10.44 15.06
CA ALA A 140 10.01 10.78 13.65
C ALA A 140 10.81 9.83 12.75
N ILE A 141 12.06 9.53 13.09
CA ILE A 141 12.90 8.56 12.38
C ILE A 141 12.24 7.16 12.42
N LYS A 142 11.81 6.72 13.61
CA LYS A 142 11.13 5.44 13.77
C LYS A 142 9.87 5.34 12.88
N ALA A 143 9.00 6.34 12.94
CA ALA A 143 7.77 6.38 12.15
C ALA A 143 8.07 6.41 10.65
N GLY A 144 9.03 7.22 10.21
CA GLY A 144 9.46 7.31 8.80
C GLY A 144 10.00 5.99 8.28
N ILE A 145 10.87 5.31 9.03
CA ILE A 145 11.42 4.00 8.66
C ILE A 145 10.30 2.95 8.60
N GLN A 146 9.44 2.88 9.61
CA GLN A 146 8.35 1.91 9.64
C GLN A 146 7.40 2.07 8.45
N ARG A 147 6.99 3.31 8.15
CA ARG A 147 6.06 3.59 7.04
C ARG A 147 6.72 3.43 5.67
N GLY A 148 7.98 3.86 5.52
CA GLY A 148 8.73 3.69 4.28
C GLY A 148 9.01 2.23 3.94
N LEU A 149 9.35 1.41 4.94
CA LEU A 149 9.54 -0.04 4.74
C LEU A 149 8.22 -0.76 4.40
N TYR A 150 7.09 -0.28 4.95
CA TYR A 150 5.78 -0.85 4.66
C TYR A 150 5.36 -0.57 3.21
N SER A 151 5.55 0.65 2.70
CA SER A 151 5.21 1.03 1.33
C SER A 151 6.15 0.44 0.28
N ASN A 152 7.42 0.16 0.64
CA ASN A 152 8.42 -0.33 -0.33
C ASN A 152 8.41 -1.86 -0.44
N GLU A 153 7.55 -2.38 -1.29
CA GLU A 153 7.42 -3.82 -1.54
C GLU A 153 8.63 -4.45 -2.26
N ALA A 154 9.46 -3.66 -2.92
CA ALA A 154 10.66 -4.16 -3.59
C ALA A 154 11.65 -4.77 -2.59
N GLY A 155 11.84 -4.14 -1.43
CA GLY A 155 12.73 -4.62 -0.37
C GLY A 155 12.18 -5.82 0.40
N SER A 156 10.87 -5.92 0.53
CA SER A 156 10.20 -7.01 1.26
C SER A 156 10.07 -8.32 0.47
N GLY A 157 10.24 -8.25 -0.87
CA GLY A 157 10.27 -9.43 -1.75
C GLY A 157 8.98 -9.72 -2.50
N SER A 158 7.89 -8.97 -2.32
CA SER A 158 6.64 -9.14 -3.06
C SER A 158 6.78 -8.75 -4.54
N ALA A 159 7.41 -7.62 -4.84
CA ALA A 159 7.69 -7.18 -6.21
C ALA A 159 8.49 -8.19 -7.04
N PRO A 160 9.57 -8.82 -6.53
CA PRO A 160 10.26 -9.91 -7.23
C PRO A 160 9.38 -11.13 -7.52
N HIS A 161 8.40 -11.46 -6.67
CA HIS A 161 7.45 -12.55 -6.94
C HIS A 161 6.50 -12.19 -8.10
N ALA A 162 5.94 -10.98 -8.09
CA ALA A 162 5.11 -10.49 -9.19
C ALA A 162 5.91 -10.44 -10.52
N ALA A 163 7.14 -9.95 -10.48
CA ALA A 163 8.05 -9.92 -11.61
C ALA A 163 8.36 -11.31 -12.17
N ALA A 164 8.48 -12.30 -11.30
CA ALA A 164 8.76 -13.68 -11.71
C ALA A 164 7.56 -14.31 -12.44
N GLY A 165 6.32 -14.03 -12.00
CA GLY A 165 5.10 -14.52 -12.66
C GLY A 165 4.80 -13.87 -14.01
N ALA A 166 5.34 -12.68 -14.27
CA ALA A 166 5.07 -11.91 -15.48
C ALA A 166 5.84 -12.42 -16.72
N SER A 167 5.29 -12.14 -17.90
CA SER A 167 5.92 -12.41 -19.21
C SER A 167 5.98 -11.12 -20.04
N PRO A 168 6.95 -10.25 -19.80
CA PRO A 168 7.04 -8.95 -20.45
C PRO A 168 7.37 -9.08 -21.93
N LYS A 169 6.97 -8.09 -22.72
CA LYS A 169 7.40 -7.89 -24.11
C LYS A 169 8.11 -6.54 -24.22
N PRO A 170 9.36 -6.45 -24.69
CA PRO A 170 10.26 -7.56 -25.09
C PRO A 170 10.61 -8.47 -23.91
N ASN A 171 10.91 -9.75 -24.21
CA ASN A 171 11.25 -10.75 -23.20
C ASN A 171 12.69 -10.57 -22.70
N HIS A 172 12.89 -9.54 -21.88
CA HIS A 172 14.19 -9.21 -21.28
C HIS A 172 14.00 -8.91 -19.80
N PRO A 173 14.89 -9.37 -18.91
CA PRO A 173 14.77 -9.12 -17.46
C PRO A 173 14.65 -7.64 -17.08
N ALA A 174 15.39 -6.76 -17.75
CA ALA A 174 15.34 -5.32 -17.50
C ALA A 174 13.96 -4.72 -17.75
N THR A 175 13.17 -5.23 -18.71
CA THR A 175 11.81 -4.75 -18.96
C THR A 175 10.95 -4.88 -17.71
N GLN A 176 11.03 -6.02 -17.05
CA GLN A 176 10.28 -6.24 -15.81
C GLN A 176 10.85 -5.41 -14.65
N GLY A 177 12.17 -5.19 -14.61
CA GLY A 177 12.79 -4.30 -13.64
C GLY A 177 12.28 -2.86 -13.74
N TYR A 178 12.18 -2.31 -14.95
CA TYR A 178 11.61 -0.97 -15.18
C TYR A 178 10.14 -0.88 -14.80
N ILE A 179 9.34 -1.89 -15.12
CA ILE A 179 7.91 -1.93 -14.74
C ILE A 179 7.75 -1.88 -13.22
N GLN A 180 8.52 -2.69 -12.49
CA GLN A 180 8.46 -2.71 -11.03
C GLN A 180 8.98 -1.40 -10.42
N MET A 181 10.03 -0.82 -10.98
CA MET A 181 10.55 0.47 -10.55
C MET A 181 9.50 1.58 -10.71
N LEU A 182 8.82 1.64 -11.85
CA LEU A 182 7.74 2.60 -12.08
C LEU A 182 6.56 2.38 -11.12
N GLY A 183 6.21 1.13 -10.84
CA GLY A 183 5.14 0.79 -9.87
C GLY A 183 5.46 1.34 -8.48
N VAL A 184 6.65 1.06 -7.96
CA VAL A 184 7.09 1.55 -6.64
C VAL A 184 7.18 3.09 -6.62
N PHE A 185 7.69 3.70 -7.69
CA PHE A 185 7.74 5.16 -7.82
C PHE A 185 6.33 5.77 -7.74
N PHE A 186 5.39 5.23 -8.50
CA PHE A 186 4.02 5.74 -8.54
C PHE A 186 3.32 5.56 -7.18
N ASP A 187 3.44 4.39 -6.56
CA ASP A 187 2.86 4.14 -5.24
C ASP A 187 3.42 5.08 -4.17
N THR A 188 4.74 5.12 -4.04
CA THR A 188 5.39 5.86 -2.96
C THR A 188 5.34 7.37 -3.17
N LEU A 189 5.66 7.87 -4.38
CA LEU A 189 5.75 9.32 -4.62
C LEU A 189 4.42 9.94 -5.01
N VAL A 190 3.51 9.19 -5.66
CA VAL A 190 2.23 9.78 -6.05
C VAL A 190 1.16 9.46 -5.01
N LEU A 191 0.81 8.20 -4.81
CA LEU A 191 -0.31 7.83 -3.95
C LEU A 191 -0.08 8.17 -2.48
N CYS A 192 1.09 7.86 -1.93
CA CYS A 192 1.40 8.20 -0.53
C CYS A 192 1.46 9.72 -0.32
N THR A 193 1.99 10.49 -1.28
CA THR A 193 1.99 11.96 -1.21
C THR A 193 0.57 12.51 -1.28
N CYS A 194 -0.29 11.98 -2.15
CA CYS A 194 -1.69 12.36 -2.20
C CYS A 194 -2.38 12.16 -0.84
N THR A 195 -2.19 11.02 -0.21
CA THR A 195 -2.75 10.72 1.11
C THR A 195 -2.23 11.68 2.18
N ALA A 196 -0.93 11.95 2.18
CA ALA A 196 -0.31 12.89 3.11
C ALA A 196 -0.88 14.31 2.93
N LEU A 197 -1.02 14.78 1.68
CA LEU A 197 -1.60 16.09 1.37
C LEU A 197 -3.05 16.20 1.87
N ILE A 198 -3.89 15.20 1.61
CA ILE A 198 -5.27 15.17 2.07
C ILE A 198 -5.36 15.31 3.59
N ILE A 199 -4.55 14.54 4.32
CA ILE A 199 -4.56 14.53 5.78
C ILE A 199 -4.03 15.85 6.34
N LEU A 200 -2.90 16.33 5.85
CA LEU A 200 -2.24 17.54 6.37
C LEU A 200 -3.02 18.81 6.05
N LEU A 201 -3.60 18.91 4.85
CA LEU A 201 -4.44 20.07 4.47
C LEU A 201 -5.77 20.12 5.22
N ALA A 202 -6.26 19.01 5.73
CA ALA A 202 -7.44 18.99 6.59
C ALA A 202 -7.19 19.62 7.97
N GLY A 203 -5.91 19.85 8.34
CA GLY A 203 -5.57 20.40 9.65
C GLY A 203 -6.03 19.48 10.80
N THR A 204 -6.30 18.22 10.51
CA THR A 204 -6.63 17.22 11.52
C THR A 204 -5.38 17.02 12.36
N ASN A 205 -5.18 17.93 13.30
CA ASN A 205 -4.28 17.71 14.42
C ASN A 205 -4.85 16.51 15.14
N SER A 206 -4.36 15.34 14.75
CA SER A 206 -4.70 14.10 15.40
C SER A 206 -4.30 14.25 16.86
N THR A 207 -5.28 14.50 17.70
CA THR A 207 -5.15 14.50 19.16
C THR A 207 -4.83 13.10 19.67
N GLY A 208 -4.20 12.26 18.84
CA GLY A 208 -3.78 10.90 19.15
C GLY A 208 -4.89 9.85 19.18
N GLU A 209 -6.15 10.24 19.03
CA GLU A 209 -7.29 9.32 19.15
C GLU A 209 -7.67 8.63 17.84
N MET A 210 -7.46 9.29 16.67
CA MET A 210 -7.76 8.69 15.37
C MET A 210 -6.49 8.23 14.65
N THR A 211 -6.48 6.97 14.26
CA THR A 211 -5.35 6.35 13.55
C THR A 211 -5.82 5.55 12.34
N GLY A 212 -4.90 5.26 11.43
CA GLY A 212 -5.19 4.40 10.28
C GLY A 212 -6.19 5.01 9.31
N ILE A 213 -7.13 4.19 8.85
CA ILE A 213 -8.08 4.56 7.80
C ILE A 213 -9.07 5.64 8.24
N ARG A 214 -9.46 5.66 9.50
CA ARG A 214 -10.40 6.65 10.05
C ARG A 214 -9.86 8.06 9.93
N LEU A 215 -8.55 8.25 10.09
CA LEU A 215 -7.90 9.54 9.87
C LEU A 215 -8.05 10.03 8.41
N THR A 216 -7.90 9.12 7.45
CA THR A 216 -8.09 9.46 6.03
C THR A 216 -9.54 9.76 5.70
N GLN A 217 -10.48 9.00 6.28
CA GLN A 217 -11.91 9.22 6.13
C GLN A 217 -12.34 10.57 6.72
N ASP A 218 -11.83 10.93 7.89
CA ASP A 218 -12.11 12.21 8.55
C ASP A 218 -11.54 13.38 7.74
N ALA A 219 -10.30 13.27 7.30
CA ALA A 219 -9.67 14.27 6.44
C ALA A 219 -10.45 14.48 5.12
N MET A 220 -10.87 13.41 4.47
CA MET A 220 -11.69 13.50 3.27
C MET A 220 -13.06 14.12 3.55
N THR A 221 -13.67 13.76 4.68
CA THR A 221 -14.96 14.34 5.10
C THR A 221 -14.83 15.83 5.36
N HIS A 222 -13.73 16.29 5.92
CA HIS A 222 -13.44 17.71 6.10
C HIS A 222 -13.42 18.49 4.75
N HIS A 223 -12.82 17.89 3.70
CA HIS A 223 -12.66 18.56 2.40
C HIS A 223 -13.91 18.50 1.50
N ILE A 224 -14.58 17.35 1.44
CA ILE A 224 -15.70 17.10 0.49
C ILE A 224 -16.99 16.65 1.17
N GLY A 225 -17.09 16.84 2.50
CA GLY A 225 -18.28 16.49 3.25
C GLY A 225 -18.50 14.98 3.33
N GLY A 226 -19.73 14.54 3.60
CA GLY A 226 -20.08 13.13 3.78
C GLY A 226 -19.71 12.22 2.59
N TYR A 227 -19.60 12.77 1.38
CA TYR A 227 -19.12 12.02 0.22
C TYR A 227 -17.69 11.50 0.40
N GLY A 228 -16.84 12.22 1.14
CA GLY A 228 -15.47 11.81 1.43
C GLY A 228 -15.37 10.49 2.18
N LEU A 229 -16.22 10.31 3.16
CA LEU A 229 -16.32 9.09 3.95
C LEU A 229 -16.64 7.88 3.05
N HIS A 230 -17.65 8.01 2.21
CA HIS A 230 -18.07 6.94 1.30
C HIS A 230 -17.02 6.66 0.22
N PHE A 231 -16.42 7.72 -0.32
CA PHE A 231 -15.37 7.58 -1.33
C PHE A 231 -14.19 6.76 -0.83
N VAL A 232 -13.65 7.10 0.36
CA VAL A 232 -12.53 6.35 0.95
C VAL A 232 -12.92 4.90 1.26
N SER A 233 -14.15 4.67 1.75
CA SER A 233 -14.62 3.32 2.10
C SER A 233 -14.78 2.39 0.89
N VAL A 234 -15.01 2.96 -0.30
CA VAL A 234 -15.14 2.19 -1.55
C VAL A 234 -13.79 2.08 -2.27
N ALA A 235 -12.90 3.08 -2.11
CA ALA A 235 -11.59 3.13 -2.75
C ALA A 235 -10.52 2.28 -2.06
N ILE A 236 -10.82 1.68 -0.92
CA ILE A 236 -9.96 0.79 -0.15
C ILE A 236 -10.33 -0.68 -0.37
#